data_732877c565f5510d4c5b82bc1aff7471
#
_entry.id   732877c565f5510d4c5b82bc1aff7471
#
_cell.length_a   1.000
_cell.length_b   1.000
_cell.length_c   1.000
_cell.angle_alpha   90.00
_cell.angle_beta   90.00
_cell.angle_gamma   90.00
#
_symmetry.space_group_name_H-M   'P 1'
#
loop_
_entity.id
_entity.type
_entity.pdbx_description
1 polymer ?
#
loop_
_entity_poly.entity_id
_entity_poly.type
_entity_poly.pdbx_seq_one_letter_code
_entity_poly.pdbx_strand_id
1 'polypeptide(L)'
;MKKCFWLWLLMLPLLPLQADDFERAQRVLVQVRQGQGDSLVAQFHPAIREALPAEAVSQLWQQLEQERGALLRQGPWRAERRDTLLLEQCHLYFEKDSLTFSLLTDSCRYIVGFHFTPLLVPVEYAPEKVQAEVDYEERDTLVVNGRYRLPATICQPVRQRDSLWPVLVFVHDVGPVDRDGTLGPNKPFRETARRLAASGIASLRYDKRSFVYGARTNEWNGVTTYDTEVVDDALRALECAARLPGVDSLRVYVAGHSLGGMLAPRIAMLSRVPVAGLIALAGAARPLQELLQAQMRYMATVQGGTMAEADSLSNFLYTRMSEPYRAFAAAYNPVGTARGLRMPMLFLQGGHDYQVTRADFQLWQRGLEGREGVRFVWLEECDHLFRETPRMAVPEDYMQPGNVSDRVLRAIISFVRL
;
A
#
# COMPACT_ATOMS: atom_id res chain seq x y z
N MET A 1 -19.57 -16.83 16.09
CA MET A 1 -18.17 -16.39 16.09
C MET A 1 -18.17 -14.95 15.57
N LYS A 2 -18.11 -13.96 16.46
CA LYS A 2 -18.09 -12.54 16.10
C LYS A 2 -16.63 -12.15 15.83
N LYS A 3 -16.35 -11.66 14.62
CA LYS A 3 -15.01 -11.36 14.11
C LYS A 3 -14.54 -10.00 14.61
N CYS A 4 -13.28 -9.90 15.02
CA CYS A 4 -12.63 -8.65 15.43
C CYS A 4 -12.55 -7.66 14.27
N PHE A 5 -12.84 -6.39 14.58
CA PHE A 5 -12.80 -5.25 13.66
C PHE A 5 -11.33 -4.88 13.36
N TRP A 6 -10.86 -5.14 12.15
CA TRP A 6 -9.55 -4.68 11.67
C TRP A 6 -9.73 -3.41 10.85
N LEU A 7 -9.41 -2.28 11.47
CA LEU A 7 -9.40 -1.00 10.79
C LEU A 7 -8.01 -0.78 10.18
N TRP A 8 -7.87 -0.90 8.87
CA TRP A 8 -6.70 -0.42 8.15
C TRP A 8 -6.82 1.09 7.99
N LEU A 9 -6.12 1.83 8.84
CA LEU A 9 -6.00 3.27 8.71
C LEU A 9 -4.86 3.60 7.73
N LEU A 10 -5.18 4.38 6.72
CA LEU A 10 -4.20 5.06 5.85
C LEU A 10 -3.23 5.85 6.73
N MET A 11 -1.94 5.52 6.67
CA MET A 11 -0.91 6.18 7.48
C MET A 11 -0.51 7.53 6.87
N LEU A 12 -0.64 8.59 7.66
CA LEU A 12 -0.15 9.96 7.39
C LEU A 12 1.06 10.27 8.29
N PRO A 13 1.99 11.15 7.93
CA PRO A 13 3.32 11.28 8.57
C PRO A 13 3.39 12.11 9.88
N LEU A 14 4.47 12.09 10.61
CA LEU A 14 4.72 12.15 12.04
C LEU A 14 5.68 13.26 12.57
N LEU A 15 5.47 13.73 13.82
CA LEU A 15 6.40 14.57 14.62
C LEU A 15 6.71 13.93 15.99
N PRO A 16 7.92 14.03 16.54
CA PRO A 16 8.28 13.42 17.83
C PRO A 16 7.80 14.21 19.05
N LEU A 17 7.40 13.51 20.12
CA LEU A 17 6.92 14.05 21.40
C LEU A 17 7.72 13.54 22.61
N GLN A 18 7.64 14.25 23.75
CA GLN A 18 8.38 13.98 24.98
C GLN A 18 7.68 12.97 25.92
N ALA A 19 8.39 12.47 26.93
CA ALA A 19 8.05 11.29 27.74
C ALA A 19 6.74 11.33 28.57
N ASP A 20 6.14 12.48 28.79
CA ASP A 20 4.92 12.63 29.61
C ASP A 20 3.61 12.37 28.87
N ASP A 21 3.67 12.12 27.55
CA ASP A 21 2.49 12.05 26.70
C ASP A 21 1.81 10.66 26.65
N PHE A 22 2.44 9.62 27.21
CA PHE A 22 1.93 8.23 27.08
C PHE A 22 0.92 7.79 28.14
N GLU A 23 0.63 8.59 29.13
CA GLU A 23 -0.28 8.22 30.22
C GLU A 23 -1.66 7.80 29.72
N ARG A 24 -2.12 8.41 28.63
CA ARG A 24 -3.43 8.09 28.08
C ARG A 24 -3.42 6.74 27.38
N ALA A 25 -2.46 6.48 26.51
CA ALA A 25 -2.35 5.21 25.82
C ALA A 25 -2.14 4.04 26.79
N GLN A 26 -1.39 4.28 27.87
CA GLN A 26 -1.25 3.32 28.96
C GLN A 26 -2.58 3.04 29.64
N ARG A 27 -3.35 4.07 29.99
CA ARG A 27 -4.69 3.89 30.57
C ARG A 27 -5.63 3.13 29.65
N VAL A 28 -5.65 3.46 28.36
CA VAL A 28 -6.47 2.76 27.36
C VAL A 28 -6.08 1.28 27.26
N LEU A 29 -4.80 0.96 27.20
CA LEU A 29 -4.33 -0.42 27.21
C LEU A 29 -4.73 -1.17 28.47
N VAL A 30 -4.64 -0.52 29.63
CA VAL A 30 -5.10 -1.10 30.91
C VAL A 30 -6.60 -1.35 30.89
N GLN A 31 -7.41 -0.42 30.37
CA GLN A 31 -8.86 -0.59 30.25
C GLN A 31 -9.22 -1.76 29.31
N VAL A 32 -8.51 -1.91 28.19
CA VAL A 32 -8.68 -3.06 27.27
C VAL A 32 -8.35 -4.37 28.03
N ARG A 33 -7.24 -4.40 28.75
CA ARG A 33 -6.82 -5.58 29.55
C ARG A 33 -7.80 -5.96 30.63
N GLN A 34 -8.45 -4.97 31.24
CA GLN A 34 -9.43 -5.17 32.29
C GLN A 34 -10.86 -5.41 31.78
N GLY A 35 -11.07 -5.44 30.47
CA GLY A 35 -12.38 -5.63 29.86
C GLY A 35 -13.36 -4.48 30.14
N GLN A 36 -12.88 -3.25 30.32
CA GLN A 36 -13.71 -2.08 30.62
C GLN A 36 -14.32 -1.45 29.35
N GLY A 37 -15.06 -2.25 28.59
CA GLY A 37 -15.57 -1.88 27.27
C GLY A 37 -16.44 -0.62 27.28
N ASP A 38 -17.40 -0.49 28.21
CA ASP A 38 -18.28 0.68 28.28
C ASP A 38 -17.49 1.97 28.53
N SER A 39 -16.54 1.94 29.50
CA SER A 39 -15.69 3.10 29.81
C SER A 39 -14.78 3.47 28.65
N LEU A 40 -14.36 2.48 27.86
CA LEU A 40 -13.50 2.71 26.71
C LEU A 40 -14.29 3.24 25.50
N VAL A 41 -15.44 2.64 25.19
CA VAL A 41 -16.31 3.08 24.09
C VAL A 41 -16.78 4.53 24.29
N ALA A 42 -17.03 4.95 25.53
CA ALA A 42 -17.38 6.35 25.83
C ALA A 42 -16.30 7.37 25.42
N GLN A 43 -15.05 6.96 25.26
CA GLN A 43 -13.92 7.81 24.87
C GLN A 43 -13.70 7.89 23.35
N PHE A 44 -14.43 7.10 22.59
CA PHE A 44 -14.32 7.15 21.13
C PHE A 44 -14.98 8.39 20.54
N HIS A 45 -14.49 8.77 19.37
CA HIS A 45 -15.10 9.85 18.58
C HIS A 45 -16.56 9.54 18.31
N PRO A 46 -17.49 10.51 18.47
CA PRO A 46 -18.95 10.28 18.33
C PRO A 46 -19.34 9.55 17.05
N ALA A 47 -18.69 9.84 15.93
CA ALA A 47 -18.99 9.23 14.62
C ALA A 47 -18.73 7.70 14.53
N ILE A 48 -17.95 7.14 15.47
CA ILE A 48 -17.61 5.70 15.47
C ILE A 48 -18.07 4.98 16.74
N ARG A 49 -18.48 5.74 17.75
CA ARG A 49 -18.90 5.20 19.05
C ARG A 49 -20.07 4.22 18.92
N GLU A 50 -21.04 4.55 18.09
CA GLU A 50 -22.25 3.75 17.90
C GLU A 50 -22.01 2.43 17.17
N ALA A 51 -20.92 2.38 16.38
CA ALA A 51 -20.52 1.19 15.62
C ALA A 51 -19.70 0.18 16.46
N LEU A 52 -19.30 0.54 17.70
CA LEU A 52 -18.43 -0.28 18.53
C LEU A 52 -19.24 -0.93 19.67
N PRO A 53 -19.53 -2.24 19.61
CA PRO A 53 -20.20 -2.92 20.72
C PRO A 53 -19.23 -3.03 21.90
N ALA A 54 -19.60 -2.44 23.04
CA ALA A 54 -18.78 -2.43 24.26
C ALA A 54 -18.44 -3.85 24.74
N GLU A 55 -19.35 -4.81 24.53
CA GLU A 55 -19.13 -6.22 24.84
C GLU A 55 -17.96 -6.83 24.04
N ALA A 56 -17.86 -6.52 22.73
CA ALA A 56 -16.74 -7.00 21.90
C ALA A 56 -15.42 -6.41 22.37
N VAL A 57 -15.38 -5.14 22.79
CA VAL A 57 -14.20 -4.49 23.35
C VAL A 57 -13.83 -5.11 24.69
N SER A 58 -14.81 -5.46 25.52
CA SER A 58 -14.59 -6.11 26.82
C SER A 58 -13.98 -7.51 26.71
N GLN A 59 -14.31 -8.24 25.65
CA GLN A 59 -13.84 -9.62 25.42
C GLN A 59 -12.49 -9.69 24.69
N LEU A 60 -12.06 -8.57 24.10
CA LEU A 60 -10.90 -8.53 23.18
C LEU A 60 -9.60 -9.05 23.83
N TRP A 61 -9.28 -8.60 25.04
CA TRP A 61 -8.05 -9.02 25.72
C TRP A 61 -8.06 -10.52 26.07
N GLN A 62 -9.18 -11.02 26.55
CA GLN A 62 -9.33 -12.42 26.86
C GLN A 62 -9.14 -13.30 25.62
N GLN A 63 -9.66 -12.86 24.47
CA GLN A 63 -9.44 -13.55 23.20
C GLN A 63 -7.96 -13.55 22.80
N LEU A 64 -7.27 -12.43 22.95
CA LEU A 64 -5.84 -12.32 22.67
C LEU A 64 -5.03 -13.29 23.54
N GLU A 65 -5.32 -13.39 24.83
CA GLU A 65 -4.61 -14.30 25.73
C GLU A 65 -4.94 -15.77 25.46
N GLN A 66 -6.17 -16.09 25.07
CA GLN A 66 -6.53 -17.47 24.67
C GLN A 66 -5.77 -17.91 23.41
N GLU A 67 -5.61 -17.03 22.43
CA GLU A 67 -4.90 -17.35 21.19
C GLU A 67 -3.38 -17.38 21.38
N ARG A 68 -2.83 -16.43 22.16
CA ARG A 68 -1.39 -16.09 22.18
C ARG A 68 -0.66 -16.43 23.47
N GLY A 69 -1.38 -16.89 24.47
CA GLY A 69 -0.84 -17.10 25.82
C GLY A 69 -0.76 -15.81 26.61
N ALA A 70 -0.18 -15.86 27.80
CA ALA A 70 -0.08 -14.72 28.69
C ALA A 70 0.85 -13.62 28.13
N LEU A 71 0.55 -12.36 28.46
CA LEU A 71 1.45 -11.24 28.17
C LEU A 71 2.69 -11.32 29.08
N LEU A 72 3.86 -11.54 28.48
CA LEU A 72 5.13 -11.67 29.21
C LEU A 72 5.82 -10.32 29.46
N ARG A 73 5.75 -9.40 28.48
CA ARG A 73 6.46 -8.14 28.55
C ARG A 73 5.79 -7.08 27.65
N GLN A 74 5.82 -5.83 28.11
CA GLN A 74 5.50 -4.64 27.33
C GLN A 74 6.79 -3.90 26.98
N GLY A 75 6.92 -3.51 25.73
CA GLY A 75 8.02 -2.67 25.26
C GLY A 75 7.82 -1.18 25.58
N PRO A 76 8.79 -0.34 25.24
CA PRO A 76 8.67 1.09 25.41
C PRO A 76 7.58 1.67 24.50
N TRP A 77 6.94 2.72 24.98
CA TRP A 77 6.01 3.50 24.18
C TRP A 77 6.74 4.40 23.18
N ARG A 78 6.10 4.61 22.06
CA ARG A 78 6.48 5.59 21.05
C ARG A 78 5.23 6.37 20.67
N ALA A 79 5.37 7.67 20.50
CA ALA A 79 4.30 8.50 20.01
C ALA A 79 4.73 9.25 18.76
N GLU A 80 3.74 9.52 17.96
CA GLU A 80 3.92 10.13 16.69
C GLU A 80 2.69 10.99 16.37
N ARG A 81 2.87 12.31 16.14
CA ARG A 81 1.77 13.20 15.81
C ARG A 81 1.59 13.25 14.29
N ARG A 82 0.34 13.09 13.82
CA ARG A 82 -0.04 13.08 12.39
C ARG A 82 -1.11 14.14 12.14
N ASP A 83 -0.72 15.31 11.70
CA ASP A 83 -1.61 16.47 11.57
C ASP A 83 -2.41 16.70 12.87
N THR A 84 -3.73 16.42 12.81
CA THR A 84 -4.63 16.51 13.96
C THR A 84 -4.73 15.22 14.77
N LEU A 85 -3.98 14.18 14.41
CA LEU A 85 -4.01 12.87 15.06
C LEU A 85 -2.72 12.60 15.82
N LEU A 86 -2.83 11.90 16.94
CA LEU A 86 -1.72 11.36 17.71
C LEU A 86 -1.77 9.84 17.64
N LEU A 87 -0.72 9.22 17.13
CA LEU A 87 -0.53 7.78 17.14
C LEU A 87 0.44 7.42 18.27
N GLU A 88 -0.02 6.58 19.18
CA GLU A 88 0.77 6.05 20.29
C GLU A 88 0.87 4.54 20.15
N GLN A 89 2.08 3.98 20.27
CA GLN A 89 2.34 2.56 20.01
C GLN A 89 3.26 1.96 21.07
N CYS A 90 3.03 0.68 21.40
CA CYS A 90 3.98 -0.14 22.13
C CYS A 90 3.96 -1.58 21.63
N HIS A 91 5.06 -2.29 21.78
CA HIS A 91 5.14 -3.72 21.49
C HIS A 91 4.72 -4.53 22.71
N LEU A 92 3.90 -5.55 22.47
CA LEU A 92 3.42 -6.50 23.47
C LEU A 92 3.96 -7.88 23.12
N TYR A 93 4.67 -8.52 24.05
CA TYR A 93 5.29 -9.81 23.87
C TYR A 93 4.52 -10.87 24.66
N PHE A 94 3.83 -11.75 23.95
CA PHE A 94 3.07 -12.87 24.51
C PHE A 94 3.91 -14.15 24.49
N GLU A 95 3.40 -15.21 25.09
CA GLU A 95 4.11 -16.51 25.15
C GLU A 95 4.36 -17.10 23.77
N LYS A 96 3.44 -16.95 22.82
CA LYS A 96 3.50 -17.58 21.50
C LYS A 96 3.99 -16.64 20.40
N ASP A 97 3.75 -15.33 20.54
CA ASP A 97 4.11 -14.34 19.53
C ASP A 97 4.16 -12.89 20.11
N SER A 98 4.21 -11.90 19.23
CA SER A 98 4.29 -10.50 19.64
C SER A 98 3.38 -9.63 18.77
N LEU A 99 2.76 -8.62 19.39
CA LEU A 99 1.90 -7.64 18.76
C LEU A 99 2.42 -6.22 18.95
N THR A 100 2.03 -5.33 18.05
CA THR A 100 2.08 -3.89 18.27
C THR A 100 0.68 -3.42 18.63
N PHE A 101 0.51 -2.89 19.82
CA PHE A 101 -0.67 -2.10 20.18
C PHE A 101 -0.50 -0.69 19.64
N SER A 102 -1.50 -0.19 18.94
CA SER A 102 -1.55 1.16 18.38
C SER A 102 -2.84 1.84 18.82
N LEU A 103 -2.73 3.03 19.37
CA LEU A 103 -3.83 3.91 19.73
C LEU A 103 -3.76 5.17 18.87
N LEU A 104 -4.85 5.55 18.26
CA LEU A 104 -4.98 6.78 17.49
C LEU A 104 -6.00 7.70 18.15
N THR A 105 -5.60 8.93 18.43
CA THR A 105 -6.46 9.97 19.02
C THR A 105 -6.45 11.24 18.19
N ASP A 106 -7.55 12.00 18.20
CA ASP A 106 -7.65 13.29 17.52
C ASP A 106 -7.21 14.47 18.39
N SER A 107 -7.23 15.67 17.82
CA SER A 107 -6.89 16.92 18.54
C SER A 107 -7.85 17.25 19.70
N CYS A 108 -9.07 16.73 19.66
CA CYS A 108 -10.05 16.82 20.74
C CYS A 108 -9.89 15.72 21.78
N ARG A 109 -8.86 14.89 21.63
CA ARG A 109 -8.58 13.74 22.49
C ARG A 109 -9.61 12.61 22.45
N TYR A 110 -10.45 12.52 21.41
CA TYR A 110 -11.26 11.33 21.19
C TYR A 110 -10.39 10.19 20.61
N ILE A 111 -10.69 8.96 21.03
CA ILE A 111 -10.12 7.77 20.39
C ILE A 111 -10.74 7.65 18.99
N VAL A 112 -9.91 7.63 17.97
CA VAL A 112 -10.31 7.44 16.58
C VAL A 112 -10.19 5.97 16.18
N GLY A 113 -9.35 5.23 16.89
CA GLY A 113 -9.20 3.80 16.74
C GLY A 113 -8.08 3.25 17.61
N PHE A 114 -8.13 1.98 17.90
CA PHE A 114 -6.99 1.21 18.38
C PHE A 114 -6.98 -0.17 17.72
N HIS A 115 -5.79 -0.74 17.59
CA HIS A 115 -5.65 -2.07 17.00
C HIS A 115 -4.41 -2.79 17.52
N PHE A 116 -4.44 -4.11 17.38
CA PHE A 116 -3.32 -4.99 17.64
C PHE A 116 -2.88 -5.57 16.31
N THR A 117 -1.66 -5.25 15.89
CA THR A 117 -1.07 -5.81 14.67
C THR A 117 0.05 -6.76 15.04
N PRO A 118 0.23 -7.89 14.34
CA PRO A 118 1.39 -8.73 14.55
C PRO A 118 2.66 -7.88 14.51
N LEU A 119 3.52 -8.03 15.53
CA LEU A 119 4.87 -7.50 15.45
C LEU A 119 5.60 -8.39 14.45
N LEU A 120 5.68 -7.91 13.22
CA LEU A 120 6.44 -8.58 12.18
C LEU A 120 7.92 -8.48 12.58
N VAL A 121 8.38 -9.45 13.37
CA VAL A 121 9.80 -9.77 13.33
C VAL A 121 10.05 -10.12 11.87
N PRO A 122 11.05 -9.52 11.19
CA PRO A 122 11.39 -9.97 9.87
C PRO A 122 11.63 -11.48 9.96
N VAL A 123 10.64 -12.25 9.58
CA VAL A 123 10.88 -13.65 9.27
C VAL A 123 11.83 -13.53 8.11
N GLU A 124 13.08 -13.97 8.29
CA GLU A 124 13.96 -14.21 7.15
C GLU A 124 13.15 -15.13 6.25
N TYR A 125 12.55 -14.52 5.25
CA TYR A 125 11.85 -15.24 4.21
C TYR A 125 12.94 -16.07 3.54
N ALA A 126 12.99 -17.36 3.88
CA ALA A 126 13.76 -18.29 3.11
C ALA A 126 13.22 -18.18 1.69
N PRO A 127 13.99 -17.66 0.75
CA PRO A 127 13.48 -17.48 -0.60
C PRO A 127 13.05 -18.87 -1.04
N GLU A 128 11.75 -18.99 -1.35
CA GLU A 128 11.27 -20.18 -2.04
C GLU A 128 12.24 -20.38 -3.20
N LYS A 129 12.77 -21.59 -3.33
CA LYS A 129 13.69 -21.92 -4.39
C LYS A 129 12.95 -21.66 -5.69
N VAL A 130 13.11 -20.45 -6.23
CA VAL A 130 12.80 -20.18 -7.62
C VAL A 130 13.65 -21.18 -8.38
N GLN A 131 13.03 -22.25 -8.84
CA GLN A 131 13.66 -23.20 -9.75
C GLN A 131 13.88 -22.46 -11.07
N ALA A 132 14.96 -21.77 -11.13
CA ALA A 132 15.69 -21.48 -12.36
C ALA A 132 17.08 -20.98 -11.92
N GLU A 133 18.06 -21.68 -12.35
CA GLU A 133 19.41 -21.16 -12.56
C GLU A 133 19.34 -20.00 -13.57
N VAL A 134 18.66 -18.94 -13.21
CA VAL A 134 18.63 -17.74 -14.04
C VAL A 134 19.26 -16.66 -13.22
N ASP A 135 20.48 -16.41 -13.58
CA ASP A 135 21.36 -15.43 -13.01
C ASP A 135 20.74 -14.03 -13.14
N TYR A 136 20.24 -13.50 -12.06
CA TYR A 136 19.94 -12.07 -11.90
C TYR A 136 20.87 -11.49 -10.82
N GLU A 137 21.14 -10.20 -10.95
CA GLU A 137 21.87 -9.44 -9.94
C GLU A 137 20.96 -8.43 -9.28
N GLU A 138 21.02 -8.34 -7.96
CA GLU A 138 20.42 -7.23 -7.21
C GLU A 138 21.53 -6.33 -6.65
N ARG A 139 21.35 -5.03 -6.82
CA ARG A 139 22.28 -4.02 -6.33
C ARG A 139 21.51 -2.88 -5.70
N ASP A 140 21.86 -2.54 -4.48
CA ASP A 140 21.32 -1.38 -3.79
C ASP A 140 21.86 -0.07 -4.38
N THR A 141 20.99 0.94 -4.41
CA THR A 141 21.28 2.29 -4.89
C THR A 141 20.38 3.31 -4.16
N LEU A 142 20.41 4.55 -4.61
CA LEU A 142 19.56 5.62 -4.09
C LEU A 142 18.85 6.33 -5.24
N VAL A 143 17.54 6.56 -5.07
CA VAL A 143 16.83 7.57 -5.85
C VAL A 143 16.88 8.88 -5.07
N VAL A 144 17.49 9.91 -5.66
CA VAL A 144 17.69 11.20 -5.01
C VAL A 144 16.73 12.24 -5.60
N ASN A 145 15.89 12.82 -4.75
CA ASN A 145 14.96 13.89 -5.12
C ASN A 145 15.09 15.06 -4.13
N GLY A 146 15.86 16.07 -4.50
CA GLY A 146 16.18 17.16 -3.59
C GLY A 146 16.86 16.66 -2.31
N ARG A 147 16.20 16.85 -1.17
CA ARG A 147 16.67 16.38 0.14
C ARG A 147 16.36 14.90 0.43
N TYR A 148 15.44 14.30 -0.34
CA TYR A 148 15.05 12.91 -0.17
C TYR A 148 16.11 11.99 -0.78
N ARG A 149 16.58 11.03 0.03
CA ARG A 149 17.46 9.95 -0.39
C ARG A 149 16.72 8.64 -0.14
N LEU A 150 16.14 8.10 -1.18
CA LEU A 150 15.26 6.93 -1.10
C LEU A 150 16.08 5.69 -1.41
N PRO A 151 16.28 4.79 -0.43
CA PRO A 151 16.90 3.50 -0.69
C PRO A 151 16.19 2.78 -1.83
N ALA A 152 16.95 2.22 -2.74
CA ALA A 152 16.43 1.57 -3.93
C ALA A 152 17.23 0.32 -4.26
N THR A 153 16.64 -0.60 -5.01
CA THR A 153 17.28 -1.81 -5.50
C THR A 153 17.08 -1.94 -6.99
N ILE A 154 18.16 -2.11 -7.71
CA ILE A 154 18.18 -2.49 -9.12
C ILE A 154 18.23 -4.00 -9.18
N CYS A 155 17.28 -4.61 -9.89
CA CYS A 155 17.33 -6.03 -10.23
C CYS A 155 17.51 -6.15 -11.74
N GLN A 156 18.58 -6.80 -12.18
CA GLN A 156 18.94 -6.88 -13.59
C GLN A 156 19.34 -8.31 -13.99
N PRO A 157 19.15 -8.68 -15.27
CA PRO A 157 19.67 -9.92 -15.80
C PRO A 157 21.18 -9.96 -15.70
N VAL A 158 21.80 -11.13 -15.51
CA VAL A 158 23.24 -11.28 -15.67
C VAL A 158 23.59 -11.01 -17.13
N ARG A 159 24.61 -10.18 -17.31
CA ARG A 159 24.94 -9.58 -18.60
C ARG A 159 25.31 -10.63 -19.65
N GLN A 160 24.43 -10.81 -20.63
CA GLN A 160 24.84 -11.39 -21.92
C GLN A 160 25.56 -10.28 -22.70
N ARG A 161 26.73 -10.59 -23.26
CA ARG A 161 27.51 -9.63 -24.07
C ARG A 161 26.61 -9.09 -25.17
N ASP A 162 26.60 -7.77 -25.35
CA ASP A 162 26.01 -7.01 -26.47
C ASP A 162 24.48 -6.76 -26.48
N SER A 163 23.72 -7.04 -25.44
CA SER A 163 22.30 -6.66 -25.38
C SER A 163 22.02 -5.62 -24.29
N LEU A 164 21.23 -4.59 -24.66
CA LEU A 164 20.67 -3.64 -23.68
C LEU A 164 19.29 -4.14 -23.23
N TRP A 165 18.99 -3.97 -21.94
CA TRP A 165 17.72 -4.43 -21.36
C TRP A 165 16.67 -3.32 -21.30
N PRO A 166 15.39 -3.62 -21.51
CA PRO A 166 14.32 -2.76 -21.05
C PRO A 166 14.35 -2.70 -19.52
N VAL A 167 13.85 -1.60 -18.95
CA VAL A 167 13.77 -1.43 -17.51
C VAL A 167 12.38 -0.98 -17.07
N LEU A 168 11.84 -1.62 -16.02
CA LEU A 168 10.62 -1.23 -15.35
C LEU A 168 10.95 -0.45 -14.06
N VAL A 169 10.28 0.68 -13.86
CA VAL A 169 10.26 1.40 -12.58
C VAL A 169 8.95 1.09 -11.88
N PHE A 170 9.04 0.46 -10.70
CA PHE A 170 7.87 0.16 -9.88
C PHE A 170 7.42 1.40 -9.09
N VAL A 171 6.13 1.68 -9.13
CA VAL A 171 5.49 2.78 -8.41
C VAL A 171 4.46 2.23 -7.43
N HIS A 172 4.55 2.69 -6.20
CA HIS A 172 3.87 2.13 -5.05
C HIS A 172 2.38 2.44 -4.98
N ASP A 173 1.71 1.64 -4.17
CA ASP A 173 0.38 1.84 -3.63
C ASP A 173 0.33 3.01 -2.61
N VAL A 174 -0.87 3.28 -2.09
CA VAL A 174 -1.15 4.23 -1.02
C VAL A 174 -0.41 3.85 0.28
N GLY A 175 -0.10 4.86 1.10
CA GLY A 175 0.57 4.68 2.39
C GLY A 175 2.10 4.56 2.31
N PRO A 176 2.77 4.33 3.46
CA PRO A 176 4.21 4.16 3.56
C PRO A 176 4.59 2.73 3.15
N VAL A 177 5.04 2.55 1.92
CA VAL A 177 5.36 1.27 1.32
C VAL A 177 6.87 1.18 1.05
N ASP A 178 7.49 0.05 1.38
CA ASP A 178 8.88 -0.22 1.04
C ASP A 178 9.05 -0.59 -0.44
N ARG A 179 10.28 -0.68 -0.89
CA ARG A 179 10.64 -1.02 -2.28
C ARG A 179 10.15 -2.38 -2.75
N ASP A 180 9.85 -3.27 -1.83
CA ASP A 180 9.39 -4.64 -2.12
C ASP A 180 7.86 -4.73 -2.28
N GLY A 181 7.13 -3.66 -1.90
CA GLY A 181 5.67 -3.67 -1.81
C GLY A 181 5.16 -4.57 -0.68
N THR A 182 5.90 -4.60 0.44
CA THR A 182 5.66 -5.57 1.51
C THR A 182 4.28 -5.41 2.15
N LEU A 183 3.49 -6.48 2.11
CA LEU A 183 2.23 -6.61 2.83
C LEU A 183 2.16 -7.98 3.50
N GLY A 184 2.23 -8.01 4.83
CA GLY A 184 2.41 -9.25 5.58
C GLY A 184 3.70 -9.98 5.14
N PRO A 185 3.64 -11.27 4.85
CA PRO A 185 4.78 -12.04 4.34
C PRO A 185 5.06 -11.80 2.86
N ASN A 186 4.17 -11.11 2.12
CA ASN A 186 4.22 -10.99 0.68
C ASN A 186 5.10 -9.82 0.24
N LYS A 187 5.86 -9.99 -0.83
CA LYS A 187 6.74 -8.97 -1.42
C LYS A 187 6.60 -8.93 -2.94
N PRO A 188 5.43 -8.53 -3.45
CA PRO A 188 5.07 -8.69 -4.86
C PRO A 188 6.02 -7.96 -5.81
N PHE A 189 6.55 -6.78 -5.46
CA PHE A 189 7.49 -6.09 -6.33
C PHE A 189 8.83 -6.78 -6.40
N ARG A 190 9.34 -7.29 -5.27
CA ARG A 190 10.61 -8.04 -5.28
C ARG A 190 10.50 -9.33 -6.08
N GLU A 191 9.43 -10.09 -5.86
CA GLU A 191 9.19 -11.33 -6.59
C GLU A 191 9.08 -11.06 -8.09
N THR A 192 8.23 -10.10 -8.48
CA THR A 192 8.05 -9.72 -9.89
C THR A 192 9.36 -9.26 -10.52
N ALA A 193 10.14 -8.41 -9.83
CA ALA A 193 11.43 -7.91 -10.33
C ALA A 193 12.42 -9.03 -10.64
N ARG A 194 12.57 -10.00 -9.73
CA ARG A 194 13.48 -11.14 -9.91
C ARG A 194 13.06 -12.03 -11.09
N ARG A 195 11.77 -12.30 -11.18
CA ARG A 195 11.23 -13.14 -12.27
C ARG A 195 11.26 -12.44 -13.63
N LEU A 196 11.14 -11.11 -13.66
CA LEU A 196 11.33 -10.31 -14.88
C LEU A 196 12.81 -10.27 -15.30
N ALA A 197 13.73 -10.14 -14.34
CA ALA A 197 15.17 -10.18 -14.62
C ALA A 197 15.59 -11.52 -15.24
N ALA A 198 15.02 -12.63 -14.75
CA ALA A 198 15.14 -13.93 -15.34
C ALA A 198 14.66 -14.00 -16.82
N SER A 199 13.79 -13.07 -17.21
CA SER A 199 13.24 -12.97 -18.57
C SER A 199 13.92 -11.86 -19.41
N GLY A 200 15.05 -11.32 -18.95
CA GLY A 200 15.80 -10.30 -19.70
C GLY A 200 15.29 -8.87 -19.50
N ILE A 201 14.52 -8.59 -18.46
CA ILE A 201 13.92 -7.29 -18.19
C ILE A 201 14.45 -6.77 -16.83
N ALA A 202 15.20 -5.67 -16.84
CA ALA A 202 15.67 -5.03 -15.62
C ALA A 202 14.56 -4.29 -14.89
N SER A 203 14.76 -4.00 -13.62
CA SER A 203 13.82 -3.18 -12.83
C SER A 203 14.52 -2.32 -11.78
N LEU A 204 13.86 -1.21 -11.42
CA LEU A 204 14.20 -0.34 -10.30
C LEU A 204 13.01 -0.28 -9.34
N ARG A 205 13.27 -0.58 -8.08
CA ARG A 205 12.34 -0.48 -6.94
C ARG A 205 12.95 0.46 -5.92
N TYR A 206 12.18 1.32 -5.29
CA TYR A 206 12.67 2.28 -4.31
C TYR A 206 11.71 2.39 -3.12
N ASP A 207 12.21 2.75 -1.94
CA ASP A 207 11.38 2.97 -0.78
C ASP A 207 10.63 4.30 -0.92
N LYS A 208 9.32 4.30 -0.67
CA LYS A 208 8.51 5.51 -0.73
C LYS A 208 8.99 6.54 0.30
N ARG A 209 8.96 7.83 -0.02
CA ARG A 209 9.42 8.87 0.92
C ARG A 209 8.68 8.84 2.27
N SER A 210 7.39 8.55 2.26
CA SER A 210 6.60 8.39 3.48
C SER A 210 7.03 7.19 4.32
N PHE A 211 7.57 6.14 3.71
CA PHE A 211 8.14 5.00 4.42
C PHE A 211 9.48 5.37 5.08
N VAL A 212 10.35 6.08 4.36
CA VAL A 212 11.70 6.41 4.84
C VAL A 212 11.68 7.52 5.88
N TYR A 213 10.89 8.58 5.65
CA TYR A 213 10.94 9.81 6.43
C TYR A 213 9.72 10.04 7.32
N GLY A 214 8.66 9.25 7.14
CA GLY A 214 7.46 9.37 7.97
C GLY A 214 6.89 10.80 7.94
N ALA A 215 6.71 11.39 9.13
CA ALA A 215 6.18 12.74 9.32
C ALA A 215 7.00 13.86 8.66
N ARG A 216 8.32 13.71 8.65
CA ARG A 216 9.20 14.73 8.05
C ARG A 216 8.86 14.98 6.58
N THR A 217 8.17 14.04 5.94
CA THR A 217 7.70 14.21 4.56
C THR A 217 6.75 15.39 4.44
N ASN A 218 5.79 15.55 5.35
CA ASN A 218 4.85 16.68 5.33
C ASN A 218 5.54 18.00 5.69
N GLU A 219 6.41 18.00 6.70
CA GLU A 219 7.18 19.19 7.07
C GLU A 219 8.00 19.72 5.88
N TRP A 220 8.59 18.81 5.12
CA TRP A 220 9.47 19.16 4.01
C TRP A 220 8.73 19.49 2.71
N ASN A 221 7.58 18.88 2.48
CA ASN A 221 6.74 19.17 1.31
C ASN A 221 5.93 20.46 1.47
N GLY A 222 5.64 20.87 2.72
CA GLY A 222 4.70 21.93 3.04
C GLY A 222 3.26 21.54 2.76
N VAL A 223 2.96 21.03 1.56
CA VAL A 223 1.65 20.52 1.16
C VAL A 223 1.82 19.12 0.56
N THR A 224 1.05 18.17 1.06
CA THR A 224 1.01 16.81 0.51
C THR A 224 -0.12 16.66 -0.48
N THR A 225 0.22 16.23 -1.69
CA THR A 225 -0.68 15.87 -2.79
C THR A 225 -0.17 14.56 -3.42
N TYR A 226 -0.88 14.02 -4.39
CA TYR A 226 -0.38 12.87 -5.15
C TYR A 226 0.98 13.14 -5.81
N ASP A 227 1.21 14.38 -6.26
CA ASP A 227 2.49 14.73 -6.88
C ASP A 227 3.62 14.65 -5.87
N THR A 228 3.48 15.31 -4.73
CA THR A 228 4.53 15.35 -3.71
C THR A 228 4.67 14.04 -2.93
N GLU A 229 3.68 13.17 -2.94
CA GLU A 229 3.74 11.86 -2.29
C GLU A 229 4.35 10.77 -3.18
N VAL A 230 4.02 10.78 -4.49
CA VAL A 230 4.31 9.66 -5.40
C VAL A 230 5.00 10.12 -6.68
N VAL A 231 4.43 11.10 -7.39
CA VAL A 231 4.83 11.42 -8.77
C VAL A 231 6.25 11.95 -8.84
N ASP A 232 6.63 12.88 -7.96
CA ASP A 232 7.94 13.52 -7.97
C ASP A 232 9.09 12.52 -7.80
N ASP A 233 8.90 11.51 -6.94
CA ASP A 233 9.92 10.48 -6.74
C ASP A 233 9.96 9.47 -7.88
N ALA A 234 8.80 9.13 -8.44
CA ALA A 234 8.72 8.25 -9.60
C ALA A 234 9.42 8.86 -10.82
N LEU A 235 9.29 10.17 -11.04
CA LEU A 235 10.00 10.88 -12.09
C LEU A 235 11.52 10.78 -11.93
N ARG A 236 12.04 10.92 -10.69
CA ARG A 236 13.47 10.74 -10.39
C ARG A 236 13.91 9.30 -10.55
N ALA A 237 13.06 8.35 -10.18
CA ALA A 237 13.33 6.93 -10.39
C ALA A 237 13.44 6.58 -11.88
N LEU A 238 12.58 7.14 -12.73
CA LEU A 238 12.67 6.99 -14.19
C LEU A 238 13.98 7.58 -14.75
N GLU A 239 14.38 8.78 -14.31
CA GLU A 239 15.66 9.39 -14.70
C GLU A 239 16.87 8.55 -14.24
N CYS A 240 16.78 7.94 -13.06
CA CYS A 240 17.81 7.04 -12.54
C CYS A 240 17.88 5.76 -13.39
N ALA A 241 16.73 5.14 -13.66
CA ALA A 241 16.63 3.91 -14.43
C ALA A 241 17.16 4.06 -15.86
N ALA A 242 16.85 5.17 -16.53
CA ALA A 242 17.32 5.45 -17.89
C ALA A 242 18.88 5.59 -18.00
N ARG A 243 19.56 5.84 -16.88
CA ARG A 243 21.03 6.00 -16.84
C ARG A 243 21.76 4.76 -16.35
N LEU A 244 21.05 3.68 -16.06
CA LEU A 244 21.69 2.46 -15.55
C LEU A 244 22.56 1.81 -16.65
N PRO A 245 23.76 1.35 -16.29
CA PRO A 245 24.59 0.60 -17.25
C PRO A 245 23.87 -0.65 -17.73
N GLY A 246 23.87 -0.87 -19.04
CA GLY A 246 23.22 -2.02 -19.65
C GLY A 246 21.73 -1.87 -19.95
N VAL A 247 21.14 -0.73 -19.57
CA VAL A 247 19.72 -0.42 -19.86
C VAL A 247 19.63 0.32 -21.20
N ASP A 248 18.60 -0.04 -21.98
CA ASP A 248 18.17 0.74 -23.15
C ASP A 248 17.32 1.92 -22.67
N SER A 249 17.88 3.13 -22.76
CA SER A 249 17.21 4.36 -22.32
C SER A 249 15.94 4.72 -23.10
N LEU A 250 15.70 4.09 -24.23
CA LEU A 250 14.46 4.23 -25.02
C LEU A 250 13.41 3.19 -24.63
N ARG A 251 13.76 2.20 -23.80
CA ARG A 251 12.87 1.13 -23.34
C ARG A 251 12.66 1.19 -21.82
N VAL A 252 12.34 2.39 -21.31
CA VAL A 252 11.99 2.64 -19.91
C VAL A 252 10.48 2.58 -19.76
N TYR A 253 10.00 1.77 -18.81
CA TYR A 253 8.58 1.55 -18.55
C TYR A 253 8.22 1.99 -17.13
N VAL A 254 7.05 2.57 -16.94
CA VAL A 254 6.45 2.79 -15.62
C VAL A 254 5.47 1.65 -15.31
N ALA A 255 5.66 0.99 -14.17
CA ALA A 255 4.80 -0.08 -13.68
C ALA A 255 4.24 0.32 -12.31
N GLY A 256 3.01 0.82 -12.29
CA GLY A 256 2.36 1.30 -11.08
C GLY A 256 1.35 0.30 -10.54
N HIS A 257 1.33 0.10 -9.21
CA HIS A 257 0.34 -0.71 -8.52
C HIS A 257 -0.65 0.18 -7.77
N SER A 258 -1.94 -0.14 -7.86
CA SER A 258 -3.01 0.54 -7.12
C SER A 258 -2.98 2.06 -7.34
N LEU A 259 -2.67 2.89 -6.33
CA LEU A 259 -2.45 4.33 -6.48
C LEU A 259 -1.36 4.64 -7.53
N GLY A 260 -0.25 3.89 -7.51
CA GLY A 260 0.79 4.01 -8.54
C GLY A 260 0.27 3.69 -9.95
N GLY A 261 -0.65 2.74 -10.08
CA GLY A 261 -1.34 2.41 -11.33
C GLY A 261 -2.28 3.51 -11.80
N MET A 262 -3.01 4.14 -10.89
CA MET A 262 -3.82 5.34 -11.15
C MET A 262 -2.94 6.50 -11.64
N LEU A 263 -1.75 6.68 -11.06
CA LEU A 263 -0.85 7.79 -11.34
C LEU A 263 0.13 7.52 -12.49
N ALA A 264 0.26 6.28 -12.97
CA ALA A 264 1.17 5.93 -14.06
C ALA A 264 0.99 6.80 -15.32
N PRO A 265 -0.24 7.14 -15.76
CA PRO A 265 -0.43 8.08 -16.87
C PRO A 265 0.14 9.47 -16.61
N ARG A 266 -0.03 10.00 -15.37
CA ARG A 266 0.49 11.31 -14.99
C ARG A 266 2.01 11.30 -14.94
N ILE A 267 2.59 10.25 -14.37
CA ILE A 267 4.05 10.06 -14.33
C ILE A 267 4.62 10.01 -15.75
N ALA A 268 4.01 9.24 -16.64
CA ALA A 268 4.43 9.15 -18.04
C ALA A 268 4.30 10.50 -18.77
N MET A 269 3.23 11.25 -18.50
CA MET A 269 3.00 12.57 -19.09
C MET A 269 4.05 13.60 -18.65
N LEU A 270 4.47 13.56 -17.38
CA LEU A 270 5.40 14.54 -16.79
C LEU A 270 6.87 14.11 -16.91
N SER A 271 7.14 12.89 -17.38
CA SER A 271 8.49 12.37 -17.51
C SER A 271 9.33 13.16 -18.50
N ARG A 272 10.58 13.44 -18.09
CA ARG A 272 11.60 14.07 -18.95
C ARG A 272 12.38 13.05 -19.76
N VAL A 273 12.30 11.76 -19.39
CA VAL A 273 12.87 10.67 -20.18
C VAL A 273 11.77 10.01 -21.00
N PRO A 274 12.09 9.46 -22.18
CA PRO A 274 11.13 8.71 -22.97
C PRO A 274 10.56 7.53 -22.15
N VAL A 275 9.23 7.44 -22.07
CA VAL A 275 8.54 6.29 -21.49
C VAL A 275 8.02 5.43 -22.63
N ALA A 276 8.58 4.22 -22.76
CA ALA A 276 8.24 3.29 -23.84
C ALA A 276 6.84 2.69 -23.69
N GLY A 277 6.33 2.63 -22.45
CA GLY A 277 4.98 2.17 -22.16
C GLY A 277 4.67 2.25 -20.68
N LEU A 278 3.39 2.17 -20.33
CA LEU A 278 2.93 2.10 -18.96
C LEU A 278 2.20 0.79 -18.68
N ILE A 279 2.33 0.33 -17.43
CA ILE A 279 1.70 -0.87 -16.90
C ILE A 279 0.94 -0.45 -15.63
N ALA A 280 -0.37 -0.57 -15.65
CA ALA A 280 -1.22 -0.33 -14.51
C ALA A 280 -1.64 -1.67 -13.89
N LEU A 281 -1.13 -1.97 -12.72
CA LEU A 281 -1.42 -3.15 -11.92
C LEU A 281 -2.49 -2.78 -10.89
N ALA A 282 -3.70 -3.30 -11.03
CA ALA A 282 -4.84 -2.95 -10.18
C ALA A 282 -5.01 -1.43 -10.01
N GLY A 283 -4.84 -0.68 -11.11
CA GLY A 283 -4.87 0.78 -11.11
C GLY A 283 -6.29 1.30 -10.95
N ALA A 284 -6.56 2.06 -9.89
CA ALA A 284 -7.85 2.68 -9.69
C ALA A 284 -8.19 3.73 -10.77
N ALA A 285 -9.47 3.87 -11.09
CA ALA A 285 -9.98 4.84 -12.07
C ALA A 285 -11.07 5.75 -11.48
N ARG A 286 -11.71 5.30 -10.40
CA ARG A 286 -12.76 6.06 -9.69
C ARG A 286 -12.15 7.14 -8.78
N PRO A 287 -12.93 8.18 -8.44
CA PRO A 287 -12.56 9.14 -7.43
C PRO A 287 -12.26 8.47 -6.08
N LEU A 288 -11.30 9.03 -5.32
CA LEU A 288 -10.85 8.49 -4.04
C LEU A 288 -11.99 8.25 -3.05
N GLN A 289 -12.96 9.15 -2.98
CA GLN A 289 -14.10 9.01 -2.07
C GLN A 289 -14.96 7.78 -2.41
N GLU A 290 -15.19 7.53 -3.70
CA GLU A 290 -15.95 6.35 -4.17
C GLU A 290 -15.19 5.05 -3.90
N LEU A 291 -13.86 5.07 -4.05
CA LEU A 291 -13.00 3.92 -3.73
C LEU A 291 -13.08 3.57 -2.25
N LEU A 292 -12.91 4.57 -1.37
CA LEU A 292 -13.01 4.37 0.07
C LEU A 292 -14.39 3.83 0.47
N GLN A 293 -15.46 4.40 -0.11
CA GLN A 293 -16.82 3.94 0.18
C GLN A 293 -17.01 2.47 -0.24
N ALA A 294 -16.56 2.10 -1.44
CA ALA A 294 -16.69 0.74 -1.93
C ALA A 294 -15.91 -0.25 -1.04
N GLN A 295 -14.69 0.10 -0.65
CA GLN A 295 -13.87 -0.71 0.24
C GLN A 295 -14.52 -0.89 1.62
N MET A 296 -15.01 0.19 2.23
CA MET A 296 -15.65 0.12 3.55
C MET A 296 -16.96 -0.67 3.51
N ARG A 297 -17.76 -0.54 2.46
CA ARG A 297 -18.98 -1.34 2.26
C ARG A 297 -18.67 -2.83 2.11
N TYR A 298 -17.60 -3.17 1.36
CA TYR A 298 -17.14 -4.55 1.26
C TYR A 298 -16.71 -5.09 2.64
N MET A 299 -15.93 -4.32 3.38
CA MET A 299 -15.49 -4.68 4.73
C MET A 299 -16.68 -4.89 5.67
N ALA A 300 -17.68 -4.02 5.64
CA ALA A 300 -18.91 -4.19 6.43
C ALA A 300 -19.64 -5.49 6.05
N THR A 301 -19.75 -5.80 4.76
CA THR A 301 -20.37 -7.05 4.30
C THR A 301 -19.63 -8.28 4.86
N VAL A 302 -18.30 -8.28 4.83
CA VAL A 302 -17.47 -9.40 5.31
C VAL A 302 -17.54 -9.54 6.83
N GLN A 303 -17.62 -8.43 7.56
CA GLN A 303 -17.56 -8.39 9.03
C GLN A 303 -18.93 -8.38 9.69
N GLY A 304 -20.02 -8.32 8.91
CA GLY A 304 -21.38 -8.29 9.41
C GLY A 304 -21.84 -6.92 9.91
N GLY A 305 -21.19 -5.84 9.43
CA GLY A 305 -21.60 -4.46 9.66
C GLY A 305 -22.68 -3.98 8.70
N THR A 306 -23.17 -2.76 8.91
CA THR A 306 -24.18 -2.13 8.06
C THR A 306 -23.56 -1.21 6.99
N MET A 307 -24.30 -0.97 5.92
CA MET A 307 -23.90 -0.02 4.88
C MET A 307 -23.80 1.42 5.42
N ALA A 308 -24.67 1.80 6.36
CA ALA A 308 -24.64 3.12 6.98
C ALA A 308 -23.37 3.35 7.80
N GLU A 309 -22.92 2.36 8.56
CA GLU A 309 -21.63 2.39 9.28
C GLU A 309 -20.46 2.50 8.31
N ALA A 310 -20.47 1.71 7.24
CA ALA A 310 -19.44 1.75 6.21
C ALA A 310 -19.33 3.13 5.55
N ASP A 311 -20.47 3.74 5.20
CA ASP A 311 -20.53 5.06 4.59
C ASP A 311 -20.07 6.16 5.57
N SER A 312 -20.46 6.06 6.84
CA SER A 312 -20.00 6.98 7.88
C SER A 312 -18.50 6.89 8.07
N LEU A 313 -17.94 5.68 8.11
CA LEU A 313 -16.52 5.44 8.26
C LEU A 313 -15.72 5.93 7.05
N SER A 314 -16.18 5.64 5.83
CA SER A 314 -15.51 6.10 4.61
C SER A 314 -15.49 7.63 4.52
N ASN A 315 -16.59 8.29 4.86
CA ASN A 315 -16.66 9.75 4.90
C ASN A 315 -15.77 10.34 6.00
N PHE A 316 -15.74 9.71 7.17
CA PHE A 316 -14.83 10.10 8.26
C PHE A 316 -13.36 10.01 7.79
N LEU A 317 -12.94 8.90 7.20
CA LEU A 317 -11.57 8.73 6.69
C LEU A 317 -11.25 9.76 5.60
N TYR A 318 -12.15 9.99 4.65
CA TYR A 318 -11.96 10.97 3.59
C TYR A 318 -11.81 12.39 4.13
N THR A 319 -12.67 12.82 5.07
CA THR A 319 -12.64 14.18 5.64
C THR A 319 -11.42 14.44 6.53
N ARG A 320 -10.73 13.39 7.01
CA ARG A 320 -9.48 13.49 7.77
C ARG A 320 -8.25 13.71 6.91
N MET A 321 -8.31 13.42 5.63
CA MET A 321 -7.23 13.78 4.72
C MET A 321 -7.13 15.29 4.58
N SER A 322 -5.92 15.80 4.36
CA SER A 322 -5.71 17.23 4.16
C SER A 322 -6.54 17.75 2.97
N GLU A 323 -6.99 18.98 3.06
CA GLU A 323 -7.80 19.59 2.00
C GLU A 323 -7.05 19.59 0.65
N PRO A 324 -5.76 19.98 0.55
CA PRO A 324 -5.04 19.93 -0.72
C PRO A 324 -4.95 18.53 -1.33
N TYR A 325 -4.82 17.49 -0.49
CA TYR A 325 -4.81 16.10 -0.96
C TYR A 325 -6.15 15.71 -1.57
N ARG A 326 -7.26 16.02 -0.87
CA ARG A 326 -8.62 15.75 -1.34
C ARG A 326 -8.97 16.52 -2.62
N ALA A 327 -8.61 17.80 -2.65
CA ALA A 327 -8.83 18.65 -3.82
C ALA A 327 -8.09 18.12 -5.04
N PHE A 328 -6.82 17.70 -4.86
CA PHE A 328 -6.06 17.08 -5.94
C PHE A 328 -6.70 15.75 -6.39
N ALA A 329 -7.04 14.89 -5.45
CA ALA A 329 -7.65 13.60 -5.74
C ALA A 329 -9.00 13.73 -6.47
N ALA A 330 -9.79 14.73 -6.13
CA ALA A 330 -11.07 15.03 -6.78
C ALA A 330 -10.91 15.61 -8.19
N ALA A 331 -9.85 16.39 -8.43
CA ALA A 331 -9.59 17.04 -9.72
C ALA A 331 -8.89 16.10 -10.73
N TYR A 332 -8.16 15.10 -10.25
CA TYR A 332 -7.38 14.22 -11.13
C TYR A 332 -8.24 13.20 -11.85
N ASN A 333 -8.17 13.22 -13.18
CA ASN A 333 -8.82 12.24 -14.06
C ASN A 333 -7.75 11.33 -14.70
N PRO A 334 -7.51 10.13 -14.15
CA PRO A 334 -6.48 9.23 -14.67
C PRO A 334 -6.80 8.72 -16.08
N VAL A 335 -8.07 8.44 -16.37
CA VAL A 335 -8.52 7.95 -17.67
C VAL A 335 -8.36 9.02 -18.73
N GLY A 336 -8.75 10.27 -18.44
CA GLY A 336 -8.58 11.40 -19.34
C GLY A 336 -7.10 11.69 -19.62
N THR A 337 -6.24 11.56 -18.60
CA THR A 337 -4.79 11.70 -18.77
C THR A 337 -4.23 10.60 -19.69
N ALA A 338 -4.59 9.33 -19.44
CA ALA A 338 -4.15 8.20 -20.26
C ALA A 338 -4.59 8.34 -21.72
N ARG A 339 -5.81 8.82 -21.96
CA ARG A 339 -6.34 9.02 -23.33
C ARG A 339 -5.48 9.99 -24.16
N GLY A 340 -4.85 10.96 -23.52
CA GLY A 340 -3.96 11.95 -24.17
C GLY A 340 -2.58 11.41 -24.51
N LEU A 341 -2.17 10.28 -23.98
CA LEU A 341 -0.86 9.69 -24.21
C LEU A 341 -0.84 8.86 -25.51
N ARG A 342 0.35 8.66 -26.09
CA ARG A 342 0.51 7.91 -27.35
C ARG A 342 1.24 6.58 -27.18
N MET A 343 1.99 6.39 -26.07
CA MET A 343 2.71 5.15 -25.83
C MET A 343 1.75 3.96 -25.62
N PRO A 344 2.24 2.73 -25.81
CA PRO A 344 1.51 1.50 -25.45
C PRO A 344 1.17 1.46 -23.96
N MET A 345 0.06 0.81 -23.62
CA MET A 345 -0.43 0.68 -22.24
C MET A 345 -0.93 -0.73 -21.96
N LEU A 346 -0.63 -1.23 -20.77
CA LEU A 346 -1.12 -2.52 -20.27
C LEU A 346 -1.85 -2.29 -18.94
N PHE A 347 -3.10 -2.73 -18.89
CA PHE A 347 -3.92 -2.71 -17.68
C PHE A 347 -4.19 -4.14 -17.23
N LEU A 348 -3.77 -4.48 -16.01
CA LEU A 348 -4.06 -5.77 -15.40
C LEU A 348 -4.95 -5.56 -14.17
N GLN A 349 -5.95 -6.42 -14.02
CA GLN A 349 -6.89 -6.37 -12.91
C GLN A 349 -7.23 -7.77 -12.42
N GLY A 350 -7.20 -7.96 -11.08
CA GLY A 350 -7.64 -9.16 -10.42
C GLY A 350 -9.17 -9.18 -10.24
N GLY A 351 -9.79 -10.34 -10.47
CA GLY A 351 -11.23 -10.51 -10.26
C GLY A 351 -11.61 -10.65 -8.79
N HIS A 352 -10.70 -11.17 -7.97
CA HIS A 352 -10.86 -11.30 -6.51
C HIS A 352 -10.29 -10.11 -5.71
N ASP A 353 -10.05 -8.99 -6.39
CA ASP A 353 -9.62 -7.74 -5.80
C ASP A 353 -10.83 -6.94 -5.30
N TYR A 354 -10.94 -6.73 -3.98
CA TYR A 354 -12.01 -5.92 -3.39
C TYR A 354 -11.64 -4.44 -3.27
N GLN A 355 -10.36 -4.09 -3.41
CA GLN A 355 -9.88 -2.72 -3.25
C GLN A 355 -10.07 -1.91 -4.52
N VAL A 356 -9.63 -2.46 -5.65
CA VAL A 356 -9.84 -1.92 -6.99
C VAL A 356 -10.61 -2.99 -7.78
N THR A 357 -11.79 -2.63 -8.25
CA THR A 357 -12.75 -3.64 -8.70
C THR A 357 -12.97 -3.60 -10.22
N ARG A 358 -13.83 -4.50 -10.70
CA ARG A 358 -14.30 -4.50 -12.09
C ARG A 358 -14.81 -3.13 -12.55
N ALA A 359 -15.38 -2.33 -11.64
CA ALA A 359 -15.87 -0.99 -11.96
C ALA A 359 -14.74 -0.07 -12.46
N ASP A 360 -13.56 -0.11 -11.81
CA ASP A 360 -12.39 0.65 -12.23
C ASP A 360 -11.85 0.16 -13.57
N PHE A 361 -11.75 -1.16 -13.73
CA PHE A 361 -11.27 -1.76 -14.98
C PHE A 361 -12.17 -1.40 -16.17
N GLN A 362 -13.50 -1.40 -15.97
CA GLN A 362 -14.44 -0.97 -17.00
C GLN A 362 -14.36 0.52 -17.32
N LEU A 363 -14.00 1.37 -16.34
CA LEU A 363 -13.75 2.80 -16.62
C LEU A 363 -12.53 2.97 -17.52
N TRP A 364 -11.45 2.24 -17.27
CA TRP A 364 -10.30 2.21 -18.16
C TRP A 364 -10.66 1.72 -19.55
N GLN A 365 -11.40 0.60 -19.67
CA GLN A 365 -11.82 0.04 -20.96
C GLN A 365 -12.65 1.04 -21.77
N ARG A 366 -13.70 1.58 -21.16
CA ARG A 366 -14.57 2.56 -21.85
C ARG A 366 -13.83 3.84 -22.24
N GLY A 367 -13.00 4.35 -21.33
CA GLY A 367 -12.28 5.61 -21.56
C GLY A 367 -11.18 5.53 -22.62
N LEU A 368 -10.64 4.34 -22.87
CA LEU A 368 -9.59 4.08 -23.83
C LEU A 368 -10.06 3.25 -25.04
N GLU A 369 -11.38 3.12 -25.20
CA GLU A 369 -11.97 2.43 -26.34
C GLU A 369 -11.49 3.04 -27.67
N GLY A 370 -11.15 2.18 -28.62
CA GLY A 370 -10.63 2.56 -29.94
C GLY A 370 -9.18 3.07 -29.94
N ARG A 371 -8.51 3.13 -28.77
CA ARG A 371 -7.11 3.53 -28.68
C ARG A 371 -6.18 2.36 -29.01
N GLU A 372 -5.40 2.50 -30.08
CA GLU A 372 -4.39 1.52 -30.45
C GLU A 372 -3.28 1.38 -29.38
N GLY A 373 -2.68 0.19 -29.29
CA GLY A 373 -1.59 -0.11 -28.37
C GLY A 373 -2.02 -0.27 -26.91
N VAL A 374 -3.33 -0.32 -26.60
CA VAL A 374 -3.83 -0.57 -25.24
C VAL A 374 -4.25 -2.04 -25.11
N ARG A 375 -3.77 -2.67 -24.04
CA ARG A 375 -4.13 -4.04 -23.67
C ARG A 375 -4.78 -4.09 -22.31
N PHE A 376 -5.84 -4.88 -22.19
CA PHE A 376 -6.58 -5.14 -20.98
C PHE A 376 -6.51 -6.62 -20.65
N VAL A 377 -6.08 -6.95 -19.45
CA VAL A 377 -5.97 -8.33 -18.95
C VAL A 377 -6.75 -8.46 -17.65
N TRP A 378 -7.83 -9.21 -17.71
CA TRP A 378 -8.64 -9.58 -16.55
C TRP A 378 -8.20 -10.95 -16.04
N LEU A 379 -7.86 -11.04 -14.75
CA LEU A 379 -7.35 -12.22 -14.07
C LEU A 379 -8.35 -12.63 -12.99
N GLU A 380 -9.36 -13.42 -13.37
CA GLU A 380 -10.55 -13.71 -12.54
C GLU A 380 -10.19 -14.13 -11.10
N GLU A 381 -9.20 -15.00 -10.95
CA GLU A 381 -8.82 -15.62 -9.68
C GLU A 381 -7.78 -14.82 -8.88
N CYS A 382 -7.33 -13.67 -9.37
CA CYS A 382 -6.28 -12.90 -8.70
C CYS A 382 -6.85 -11.86 -7.73
N ASP A 383 -6.19 -11.71 -6.58
CA ASP A 383 -6.44 -10.65 -5.60
C ASP A 383 -5.71 -9.34 -5.95
N HIS A 384 -5.73 -8.37 -5.03
CA HIS A 384 -5.07 -7.07 -5.23
C HIS A 384 -3.55 -7.16 -5.39
N LEU A 385 -2.89 -8.16 -4.78
CA LEU A 385 -1.46 -8.43 -4.94
C LEU A 385 -1.17 -9.37 -6.13
N PHE A 386 -2.19 -9.69 -6.92
CA PHE A 386 -2.13 -10.62 -8.04
C PHE A 386 -1.76 -12.07 -7.66
N ARG A 387 -2.07 -12.49 -6.42
CA ARG A 387 -2.01 -13.89 -6.01
C ARG A 387 -3.30 -14.58 -6.40
N GLU A 388 -3.21 -15.83 -6.80
CA GLU A 388 -4.40 -16.63 -7.10
C GLU A 388 -5.09 -17.05 -5.80
N THR A 389 -6.38 -16.76 -5.68
CA THR A 389 -7.21 -17.03 -4.52
C THR A 389 -8.52 -17.72 -4.92
N PRO A 390 -9.11 -18.57 -4.08
CA PRO A 390 -10.34 -19.31 -4.44
C PRO A 390 -11.61 -18.45 -4.38
N ARG A 391 -11.55 -17.23 -3.85
CA ARG A 391 -12.67 -16.31 -3.67
C ARG A 391 -12.18 -14.87 -3.60
N MET A 392 -13.12 -13.93 -3.60
CA MET A 392 -12.84 -12.52 -3.29
C MET A 392 -12.00 -12.44 -2.01
N ALA A 393 -10.88 -11.74 -2.07
CA ALA A 393 -9.95 -11.62 -0.97
C ALA A 393 -10.56 -10.85 0.21
N VAL A 394 -10.11 -11.17 1.41
CA VAL A 394 -10.36 -10.40 2.64
C VAL A 394 -9.01 -9.95 3.21
N PRO A 395 -8.96 -8.92 4.08
CA PRO A 395 -7.70 -8.41 4.61
C PRO A 395 -6.79 -9.47 5.24
N GLU A 396 -7.39 -10.45 5.91
CA GLU A 396 -6.68 -11.54 6.58
C GLU A 396 -5.92 -12.43 5.58
N ASP A 397 -6.41 -12.55 4.35
CA ASP A 397 -5.73 -13.36 3.32
C ASP A 397 -4.34 -12.81 2.98
N TYR A 398 -4.13 -11.49 3.09
CA TYR A 398 -2.83 -10.87 2.84
C TYR A 398 -1.78 -11.18 3.91
N MET A 399 -2.19 -11.72 5.05
CA MET A 399 -1.28 -12.22 6.10
C MET A 399 -0.81 -13.66 5.83
N GLN A 400 -1.35 -14.30 4.81
CA GLN A 400 -0.87 -15.61 4.34
C GLN A 400 0.13 -15.43 3.21
N PRO A 401 1.20 -16.25 3.15
CA PRO A 401 2.15 -16.19 2.05
C PRO A 401 1.50 -16.62 0.74
N GLY A 402 1.89 -15.98 -0.35
CA GLY A 402 1.45 -16.32 -1.69
C GLY A 402 2.32 -15.66 -2.75
N ASN A 403 2.29 -16.19 -3.95
CA ASN A 403 3.11 -15.73 -5.07
C ASN A 403 2.28 -14.98 -6.11
N VAL A 404 2.90 -14.03 -6.78
CA VAL A 404 2.31 -13.34 -7.94
C VAL A 404 2.08 -14.36 -9.05
N SER A 405 0.87 -14.38 -9.62
CA SER A 405 0.49 -15.32 -10.68
C SER A 405 1.41 -15.23 -11.89
N ASP A 406 1.76 -16.37 -12.44
CA ASP A 406 2.51 -16.48 -13.70
C ASP A 406 1.84 -15.76 -14.86
N ARG A 407 0.51 -15.65 -14.83
CA ARG A 407 -0.26 -14.96 -15.87
C ARG A 407 0.06 -13.47 -15.90
N VAL A 408 0.30 -12.84 -14.75
CA VAL A 408 0.74 -11.44 -14.65
C VAL A 408 2.10 -11.26 -15.30
N LEU A 409 3.05 -12.12 -14.96
CA LEU A 409 4.40 -12.06 -15.53
C LEU A 409 4.41 -12.27 -17.04
N ARG A 410 3.67 -13.27 -17.51
CA ARG A 410 3.53 -13.48 -18.97
C ARG A 410 2.95 -12.26 -19.68
N ALA A 411 1.96 -11.60 -19.10
CA ALA A 411 1.37 -10.39 -19.67
C ALA A 411 2.38 -9.24 -19.75
N ILE A 412 3.13 -9.00 -18.66
CA ILE A 412 4.18 -7.97 -18.61
C ILE A 412 5.30 -8.27 -19.62
N ILE A 413 5.83 -9.50 -19.61
CA ILE A 413 6.92 -9.91 -20.52
C ILE A 413 6.49 -9.76 -21.97
N SER A 414 5.29 -10.23 -22.31
CA SER A 414 4.73 -10.09 -23.66
C SER A 414 4.56 -8.63 -24.07
N PHE A 415 4.19 -7.76 -23.15
CA PHE A 415 4.01 -6.33 -23.42
C PHE A 415 5.34 -5.60 -23.64
N VAL A 416 6.35 -5.90 -22.84
CA VAL A 416 7.68 -5.25 -22.91
C VAL A 416 8.49 -5.70 -24.13
N ARG A 417 8.21 -6.88 -24.67
CA ARG A 417 8.89 -7.46 -25.85
C ARG A 417 8.29 -7.04 -27.19
N LEU A 418 7.22 -6.25 -27.19
CA LEU A 418 6.67 -5.66 -28.42
C LEU A 418 7.60 -4.60 -29.00
#